data_ad83bee429c0998f38e092a720cbb438
#
_entry.id   ad83bee429c0998f38e092a720cbb438
#
_cell.length_a   1.000
_cell.length_b   1.000
_cell.length_c   1.000
_cell.angle_alpha   90.00
_cell.angle_beta   90.00
_cell.angle_gamma   90.00
#
_symmetry.space_group_name_H-M   'P 1'
#
loop_
_entity.id
_entity.type
_entity.pdbx_description
1 polymer ?
#
loop_
_entity_poly.entity_id
_entity_poly.type
_entity_poly.pdbx_seq_one_letter_code
_entity_poly.pdbx_strand_id
1 'polypeptide(L)'
;MARHRILVVDDEDNLRDVLVEVLKRDGHEVDSAVDGIQALHLLGERSYDLVLTDLRMPGIEGPELYQAMQQRHPEKPPRVIFMSANTGIEQYARFLSETGEPALEKPFNLADMRQVVLQVLTQNPRP
;
A
#
# COMPACT_ATOMS: atom_id res chain seq x y z
N MET A 1 -17.45 11.41 7.69
CA MET A 1 -16.15 11.14 7.10
C MET A 1 -16.28 10.22 5.92
N ALA A 2 -15.53 10.51 4.87
CA ALA A 2 -15.55 9.66 3.70
C ALA A 2 -14.92 8.30 4.00
N ARG A 3 -15.59 7.24 3.60
CA ARG A 3 -15.06 5.89 3.70
C ARG A 3 -14.16 5.63 2.49
N HIS A 4 -13.01 5.07 2.73
CA HIS A 4 -12.06 4.73 1.67
C HIS A 4 -11.89 3.22 1.58
N ARG A 5 -11.51 2.75 0.41
CA ARG A 5 -11.22 1.33 0.21
C ARG A 5 -9.71 1.14 0.12
N ILE A 6 -9.18 0.28 0.99
CA ILE A 6 -7.75 0.07 1.15
C ILE A 6 -7.42 -1.39 0.92
N LEU A 7 -6.35 -1.65 0.18
CA LEU A 7 -5.80 -2.99 -0.01
C LEU A 7 -4.49 -3.10 0.75
N VAL A 8 -4.38 -4.09 1.63
CA VAL A 8 -3.15 -4.37 2.38
C VAL A 8 -2.48 -5.59 1.79
N VAL A 9 -1.24 -5.46 1.36
CA VAL A 9 -0.47 -6.54 0.73
C VAL A 9 0.78 -6.82 1.54
N ASP A 10 0.84 -7.97 2.19
CA ASP A 10 1.97 -8.38 3.02
C ASP A 10 1.95 -9.89 3.18
N ASP A 11 3.09 -10.54 3.03
CA ASP A 11 3.19 -11.98 3.20
C ASP A 11 3.30 -12.40 4.66
N GLU A 12 3.49 -11.46 5.56
CA GLU A 12 3.57 -11.72 6.99
C GLU A 12 2.17 -11.68 7.59
N ASP A 13 1.62 -12.85 7.94
CA ASP A 13 0.23 -12.98 8.37
C ASP A 13 -0.13 -12.11 9.56
N ASN A 14 0.72 -12.11 10.59
CA ASN A 14 0.41 -11.38 11.82
C ASN A 14 0.33 -9.87 11.58
N LEU A 15 1.29 -9.33 10.84
CA LEU A 15 1.28 -7.90 10.54
C LEU A 15 0.10 -7.54 9.67
N ARG A 16 -0.16 -8.34 8.63
CA ARG A 16 -1.29 -8.10 7.73
C ARG A 16 -2.60 -8.06 8.50
N ASP A 17 -2.82 -9.01 9.39
CA ASP A 17 -4.05 -9.08 10.18
C ASP A 17 -4.22 -7.85 11.08
N VAL A 18 -3.14 -7.40 11.71
CA VAL A 18 -3.18 -6.22 12.57
C VAL A 18 -3.51 -4.97 11.76
N LEU A 19 -2.87 -4.80 10.61
CA LEU A 19 -3.11 -3.64 9.76
C LEU A 19 -4.56 -3.60 9.28
N VAL A 20 -5.08 -4.74 8.85
CA VAL A 20 -6.48 -4.84 8.40
C VAL A 20 -7.43 -4.45 9.54
N GLU A 21 -7.22 -5.00 10.72
CA GLU A 21 -8.10 -4.73 11.86
C GLU A 21 -8.10 -3.25 12.24
N VAL A 22 -6.92 -2.66 12.34
CA VAL A 22 -6.79 -1.25 12.73
C VAL A 22 -7.47 -0.34 11.70
N LEU A 23 -7.25 -0.59 10.42
CA LEU A 23 -7.83 0.26 9.38
C LEU A 23 -9.35 0.10 9.29
N LYS A 24 -9.87 -1.10 9.55
CA LYS A 24 -11.33 -1.30 9.63
C LYS A 24 -11.92 -0.52 10.79
N ARG A 25 -11.24 -0.50 11.93
CA ARG A 25 -11.69 0.28 13.08
C ARG A 25 -11.71 1.78 12.80
N ASP A 26 -10.84 2.23 11.92
CA ASP A 26 -10.82 3.63 11.50
C ASP A 26 -11.92 3.95 10.47
N GLY A 27 -12.76 2.98 10.13
CA GLY A 27 -13.93 3.20 9.27
C GLY A 27 -13.73 2.87 7.80
N HIS A 28 -12.59 2.31 7.42
CA HIS A 28 -12.32 1.98 6.03
C HIS A 28 -12.82 0.59 5.65
N GLU A 29 -13.09 0.40 4.36
CA GLU A 29 -13.28 -0.93 3.80
C GLU A 29 -11.89 -1.47 3.44
N VAL A 30 -11.54 -2.64 3.94
CA VAL A 30 -10.18 -3.16 3.80
C VAL A 30 -10.22 -4.58 3.26
N ASP A 31 -9.48 -4.80 2.19
CA ASP A 31 -9.18 -6.14 1.68
C ASP A 31 -7.70 -6.43 1.90
N SER A 32 -7.33 -7.68 1.86
CA SER A 32 -5.93 -8.07 2.05
C SER A 32 -5.49 -9.08 1.01
N ALA A 33 -4.19 -9.07 0.72
CA ALA A 33 -3.55 -10.01 -0.18
C ALA A 33 -2.25 -10.49 0.44
N VAL A 34 -1.89 -11.74 0.19
CA VAL A 34 -0.68 -12.34 0.75
C VAL A 34 0.55 -12.08 -0.11
N ASP A 35 0.35 -11.73 -1.37
CA ASP A 35 1.43 -11.47 -2.32
C ASP A 35 0.95 -10.57 -3.46
N GLY A 36 1.85 -10.23 -4.35
CA GLY A 36 1.54 -9.35 -5.47
C GLY A 36 0.59 -9.94 -6.49
N ILE A 37 0.60 -11.26 -6.67
CA ILE A 37 -0.29 -11.91 -7.62
C ILE A 37 -1.74 -11.81 -7.15
N GLN A 38 -1.98 -12.12 -5.89
CA GLN A 38 -3.31 -11.98 -5.31
C GLN A 38 -3.76 -10.51 -5.33
N ALA A 39 -2.82 -9.59 -5.05
CA ALA A 39 -3.12 -8.15 -5.11
C ALA A 39 -3.57 -7.73 -6.49
N LEU A 40 -2.89 -8.19 -7.55
CA LEU A 40 -3.27 -7.88 -8.92
C LEU A 40 -4.66 -8.40 -9.25
N HIS A 41 -5.00 -9.58 -8.75
CA HIS A 41 -6.31 -10.16 -8.96
C HIS A 41 -7.40 -9.26 -8.35
N LEU A 42 -7.19 -8.83 -7.10
CA LEU A 42 -8.14 -7.95 -6.43
C LEU A 42 -8.24 -6.59 -7.12
N LEU A 43 -7.11 -6.05 -7.57
CA LEU A 43 -7.09 -4.77 -8.29
C LEU A 43 -7.84 -4.84 -9.61
N GLY A 44 -7.91 -6.01 -10.21
CA GLY A 44 -8.70 -6.22 -11.41
C GLY A 44 -10.20 -6.30 -11.16
N GLU A 45 -10.61 -6.59 -9.93
CA GLU A 45 -12.02 -6.75 -9.57
C GLU A 45 -12.64 -5.51 -8.94
N ARG A 46 -11.84 -4.68 -8.28
CA ARG A 46 -12.33 -3.51 -7.55
C ARG A 46 -11.36 -2.35 -7.63
N SER A 47 -11.90 -1.15 -7.37
CA SER A 47 -11.09 0.06 -7.26
C SER A 47 -10.70 0.29 -5.82
N TYR A 48 -9.47 0.76 -5.61
CA TYR A 48 -8.96 1.09 -4.28
C TYR A 48 -8.47 2.52 -4.26
N ASP A 49 -8.63 3.18 -3.11
CA ASP A 49 -8.10 4.52 -2.89
C ASP A 49 -6.64 4.46 -2.48
N LEU A 50 -6.25 3.40 -1.78
CA LEU A 50 -4.92 3.25 -1.24
C LEU A 50 -4.51 1.78 -1.25
N VAL A 51 -3.26 1.52 -1.62
CA VAL A 51 -2.65 0.20 -1.47
C VAL A 51 -1.46 0.34 -0.52
N LEU A 52 -1.48 -0.44 0.55
CA LEU A 52 -0.40 -0.49 1.54
C LEU A 52 0.33 -1.80 1.29
N THR A 53 1.54 -1.74 0.75
CA THR A 53 2.22 -2.94 0.26
C THR A 53 3.70 -2.98 0.61
N ASP A 54 4.21 -4.19 0.85
CA ASP A 54 5.63 -4.41 0.95
C ASP A 54 6.33 -4.09 -0.37
N LEU A 55 7.57 -3.64 -0.27
CA LEU A 55 8.44 -3.50 -1.43
C LEU A 55 8.94 -4.86 -1.92
N ARG A 56 9.28 -5.76 -1.00
CA ARG A 56 9.80 -7.09 -1.34
C ARG A 56 8.76 -8.16 -1.03
N MET A 57 8.37 -8.88 -2.07
CA MET A 57 7.39 -9.97 -1.97
C MET A 57 7.78 -11.08 -2.93
N PRO A 58 7.44 -12.33 -2.61
CA PRO A 58 7.63 -13.42 -3.57
C PRO A 58 6.82 -13.17 -4.84
N GLY A 59 7.40 -13.50 -5.97
CA GLY A 59 6.73 -13.38 -7.26
C GLY A 59 6.80 -11.98 -7.82
N ILE A 60 5.84 -11.13 -7.46
CA ILE A 60 5.76 -9.75 -7.95
C ILE A 60 6.13 -8.81 -6.81
N GLU A 61 7.20 -8.03 -7.02
CA GLU A 61 7.64 -7.06 -6.01
C GLU A 61 6.85 -5.76 -6.10
N GLY A 62 7.03 -4.91 -5.08
CA GLY A 62 6.34 -3.63 -4.99
C GLY A 62 6.44 -2.75 -6.23
N PRO A 63 7.64 -2.55 -6.79
CA PRO A 63 7.76 -1.75 -8.02
C PRO A 63 6.97 -2.29 -9.19
N GLU A 64 6.97 -3.60 -9.39
CA GLU A 64 6.19 -4.21 -10.47
C GLU A 64 4.68 -4.06 -10.21
N LEU A 65 4.26 -4.24 -8.97
CA LEU A 65 2.86 -4.04 -8.59
C LEU A 65 2.44 -2.60 -8.83
N TYR A 66 3.27 -1.65 -8.45
CA TYR A 66 3.01 -0.23 -8.66
C TYR A 66 2.83 0.09 -10.14
N GLN A 67 3.71 -0.43 -10.98
CA GLN A 67 3.62 -0.21 -12.42
C GLN A 67 2.34 -0.79 -13.00
N ALA A 68 1.95 -1.98 -12.55
CA ALA A 68 0.70 -2.60 -13.01
C ALA A 68 -0.52 -1.77 -12.61
N MET A 69 -0.51 -1.19 -11.41
CA MET A 69 -1.59 -0.31 -10.96
C MET A 69 -1.71 0.93 -11.85
N GLN A 70 -0.58 1.53 -12.22
CA GLN A 70 -0.58 2.70 -13.09
C GLN A 70 -1.15 2.37 -14.47
N GLN A 71 -0.84 1.19 -14.99
CA GLN A 71 -1.30 0.77 -16.31
C GLN A 71 -2.79 0.43 -16.32
N ARG A 72 -3.28 -0.19 -15.24
CA ARG A 72 -4.69 -0.61 -15.17
C ARG A 72 -5.65 0.53 -14.89
N HIS A 73 -5.19 1.54 -14.17
CA HIS A 73 -6.03 2.68 -13.78
C HIS A 73 -5.30 3.99 -14.07
N PRO A 74 -4.98 4.27 -15.35
CA PRO A 74 -4.15 5.44 -15.67
C PRO A 74 -4.81 6.77 -15.32
N GLU A 75 -6.13 6.83 -15.28
CA GLU A 75 -6.85 8.07 -14.98
C GLU A 75 -6.84 8.40 -13.49
N LYS A 76 -6.96 7.38 -12.66
CA LYS A 76 -7.00 7.56 -11.22
C LYS A 76 -6.39 6.35 -10.53
N PRO A 77 -5.07 6.20 -10.59
CA PRO A 77 -4.43 5.09 -9.89
C PRO A 77 -4.55 5.28 -8.38
N PRO A 78 -4.60 4.18 -7.63
CA PRO A 78 -4.62 4.30 -6.17
C PRO A 78 -3.33 4.93 -5.67
N ARG A 79 -3.42 5.63 -4.53
CA ARG A 79 -2.22 6.04 -3.83
C ARG A 79 -1.57 4.82 -3.22
N VAL A 80 -0.29 4.90 -2.93
CA VAL A 80 0.45 3.75 -2.41
C VAL A 80 1.30 4.17 -1.23
N ILE A 81 1.33 3.34 -0.20
CA ILE A 81 2.30 3.44 0.88
C ILE A 81 3.11 2.15 0.85
N PHE A 82 4.43 2.28 0.68
CA PHE A 82 5.31 1.14 0.66
C PHE A 82 5.82 0.82 2.06
N MET A 83 5.96 -0.46 2.37
CA MET A 83 6.54 -0.93 3.62
C MET A 83 7.81 -1.69 3.30
N SER A 84 8.85 -1.52 4.11
CA SER A 84 10.11 -2.21 3.86
C SER A 84 10.91 -2.40 5.14
N ALA A 85 11.65 -3.51 5.21
CA ALA A 85 12.65 -3.69 6.26
C ALA A 85 13.78 -2.68 6.04
N ASN A 86 14.57 -2.40 7.11
CA ASN A 86 15.62 -1.40 7.08
C ASN A 86 16.56 -1.52 5.87
N THR A 87 16.91 -2.75 5.51
CA THR A 87 17.85 -3.00 4.42
C THR A 87 17.20 -2.85 3.05
N GLY A 88 15.87 -2.80 2.98
CA GLY A 88 15.15 -2.73 1.72
C GLY A 88 14.98 -1.31 1.19
N ILE A 89 14.91 -0.31 2.09
CA ILE A 89 14.66 1.07 1.69
C ILE A 89 15.78 1.63 0.83
N GLU A 90 17.04 1.41 1.22
CA GLU A 90 18.18 1.88 0.43
C GLU A 90 18.18 1.29 -0.98
N GLN A 91 17.89 0.00 -1.06
CA GLN A 91 17.86 -0.69 -2.34
C GLN A 91 16.84 -0.09 -3.31
N TYR A 92 15.75 0.42 -2.79
CA TYR A 92 14.64 0.96 -3.59
C TYR A 92 14.59 2.49 -3.57
N ALA A 93 15.61 3.15 -3.04
CA ALA A 93 15.56 4.61 -2.84
C ALA A 93 15.24 5.38 -4.11
N ARG A 94 15.84 4.99 -5.23
CA ARG A 94 15.60 5.65 -6.50
C ARG A 94 14.15 5.48 -6.95
N PHE A 95 13.65 4.26 -6.87
CA PHE A 95 12.25 3.98 -7.20
C PHE A 95 11.30 4.80 -6.35
N LEU A 96 11.52 4.82 -5.03
CA LEU A 96 10.66 5.57 -4.12
C LEU A 96 10.69 7.07 -4.42
N SER A 97 11.87 7.59 -4.73
CA SER A 97 12.02 9.00 -5.09
C SER A 97 11.24 9.34 -6.36
N GLU A 98 11.27 8.46 -7.34
CA GLU A 98 10.58 8.68 -8.60
C GLU A 98 9.06 8.63 -8.47
N THR A 99 8.53 7.79 -7.58
CA THR A 99 7.09 7.66 -7.40
C THR A 99 6.47 8.81 -6.61
N GLY A 100 7.23 9.40 -5.69
CA GLY A 100 6.71 10.38 -4.75
C GLY A 100 5.78 9.80 -3.70
N GLU A 101 5.63 8.49 -3.64
CA GLU A 101 4.79 7.85 -2.64
C GLU A 101 5.55 7.63 -1.34
N PRO A 102 4.88 7.68 -0.20
CA PRO A 102 5.54 7.49 1.09
C PRO A 102 5.96 6.05 1.34
N ALA A 103 6.94 5.88 2.21
CA ALA A 103 7.40 4.57 2.64
C ALA A 103 7.46 4.52 4.17
N LEU A 104 7.10 3.39 4.72
CA LEU A 104 7.20 3.09 6.14
C LEU A 104 8.27 2.03 6.35
N GLU A 105 9.25 2.33 7.20
CA GLU A 105 10.31 1.39 7.50
C GLU A 105 9.89 0.45 8.64
N LYS A 106 9.99 -0.84 8.40
CA LYS A 106 9.66 -1.84 9.42
C LYS A 106 10.82 -2.00 10.41
N PRO A 107 10.57 -2.18 11.69
CA PRO A 107 9.25 -2.14 12.32
C PRO A 107 8.77 -0.69 12.49
N PHE A 108 7.49 -0.47 12.28
CA PHE A 108 6.86 0.83 12.54
C PHE A 108 5.76 0.65 13.57
N ASN A 109 5.40 1.74 14.26
CA ASN A 109 4.27 1.65 15.18
C ASN A 109 2.97 1.98 14.47
N LEU A 110 1.87 1.54 15.05
CA LEU A 110 0.56 1.71 14.41
C LEU A 110 0.13 3.17 14.35
N ALA A 111 0.54 3.98 15.31
CA ALA A 111 0.22 5.41 15.29
C ALA A 111 0.83 6.10 14.07
N ASP A 112 2.09 5.79 13.77
CA ASP A 112 2.75 6.35 12.59
C ASP A 112 2.09 5.88 11.29
N MET A 113 1.76 4.59 11.22
CA MET A 113 1.07 4.04 10.05
C MET A 113 -0.26 4.75 9.83
N ARG A 114 -1.06 4.87 10.89
CA ARG A 114 -2.38 5.52 10.79
C ARG A 114 -2.25 6.98 10.35
N GLN A 115 -1.23 7.67 10.85
CA GLN A 115 -1.02 9.06 10.47
C GLN A 115 -0.67 9.21 8.99
N VAL A 116 0.20 8.34 8.47
CA VAL A 116 0.57 8.37 7.06
C VAL A 116 -0.64 8.02 6.19
N VAL A 117 -1.43 7.03 6.57
CA VAL A 117 -2.66 6.68 5.86
C VAL A 117 -3.60 7.88 5.79
N LEU A 118 -3.82 8.54 6.92
CA LEU A 118 -4.70 9.71 6.97
C LEU A 118 -4.19 10.82 6.08
N GLN A 119 -2.89 11.10 6.11
CA GLN A 119 -2.29 12.14 5.27
C GLN A 119 -2.50 11.84 3.78
N VAL A 120 -2.24 10.59 3.37
CA VAL A 120 -2.38 10.20 1.98
C VAL A 120 -3.83 10.31 1.52
N LEU A 121 -4.76 9.85 2.33
CA LEU A 121 -6.18 9.84 1.95
C LEU A 121 -6.80 11.24 1.95
N THR A 122 -6.23 12.19 2.69
CA THR A 122 -6.77 13.54 2.74
C THR A 122 -6.08 14.50 1.79
N GLN A 123 -4.95 14.11 1.21
CA GLN A 123 -4.24 14.94 0.24
C GLN A 123 -4.95 14.91 -1.11
N ASN A 124 -4.80 16.00 -1.86
CA ASN A 124 -5.26 16.02 -3.23
C ASN A 124 -4.47 15.01 -4.06
N PRO A 125 -5.02 14.56 -5.20
CA PRO A 125 -4.26 13.70 -6.10
C PRO A 125 -2.92 14.32 -6.44
N ARG A 126 -1.96 13.45 -6.73
CA ARG A 126 -0.62 13.89 -7.13
C ARG A 126 -0.70 14.78 -8.37
N PRO A 127 0.14 15.79 -8.42
CA PRO A 127 0.20 16.63 -9.62
C PRO A 127 0.67 15.87 -10.84
#